data_64ed611e42d1f0476eae7b60acda17e4
#
_entry.id   64ed611e42d1f0476eae7b60acda17e4
#
_cell.length_a   1.000
_cell.length_b   1.000
_cell.length_c   1.000
_cell.angle_alpha   90.00
_cell.angle_beta   90.00
_cell.angle_gamma   90.00
#
_symmetry.space_group_name_H-M   'P 1'
#
loop_
_entity.id
_entity.type
_entity.pdbx_description
1 polymer ?
#
loop_
_entity_poly.entity_id
_entity_poly.type
_entity_poly.pdbx_seq_one_letter_code
_entity_poly.pdbx_strand_id
1 'polypeptide(L)'
;MTARLKLRQLETALNEVEVFETPKVLLEQYPTRPHIAACVLHTIETSYGGLDGRIVADLGCGTGVLAVGARLLGARAVVGFDIDPEAIETAKSNLDDFGFCNEDTEGFCDLVLCDVTQTYTTLFDKECEIGRTEDYSRFSGVFDTVVMNPPFGTKHNRGLGLFLLFCTIIGKNS
;
A
#
# COMPACT_ATOMS: atom_id res chain seq x y z
N MET A 1 2.63 -7.99 -24.00
CA MET A 1 1.41 -7.99 -23.16
C MET A 1 1.55 -9.16 -22.20
N THR A 2 1.97 -8.93 -21.00
CA THR A 2 1.97 -9.93 -19.92
C THR A 2 0.53 -10.31 -19.61
N ALA A 3 0.23 -11.61 -19.56
CA ALA A 3 -1.14 -12.08 -19.27
C ALA A 3 -1.52 -11.59 -17.86
N ARG A 4 -2.61 -10.79 -17.76
CA ARG A 4 -3.11 -10.32 -16.47
C ARG A 4 -3.39 -11.48 -15.54
N LEU A 5 -2.89 -11.43 -14.31
CA LEU A 5 -3.18 -12.42 -13.28
C LEU A 5 -4.69 -12.46 -12.99
N LYS A 6 -5.25 -13.67 -13.00
CA LYS A 6 -6.64 -13.88 -12.58
C LYS A 6 -6.74 -13.74 -11.06
N LEU A 7 -7.90 -13.32 -10.56
CA LEU A 7 -8.16 -13.13 -9.13
C LEU A 7 -7.65 -14.31 -8.28
N ARG A 8 -7.96 -15.55 -8.67
CA ARG A 8 -7.54 -16.74 -7.91
C ARG A 8 -6.02 -16.94 -7.89
N GLN A 9 -5.34 -16.59 -8.96
CA GLN A 9 -3.87 -16.69 -9.03
C GLN A 9 -3.22 -15.64 -8.13
N LEU A 10 -3.77 -14.42 -8.12
CA LEU A 10 -3.34 -13.35 -7.22
C LEU A 10 -3.55 -13.76 -5.76
N GLU A 11 -4.74 -14.26 -5.40
CA GLU A 11 -5.03 -14.75 -4.06
C GLU A 11 -4.07 -15.86 -3.63
N THR A 12 -3.78 -16.83 -4.53
CA THR A 12 -2.83 -17.90 -4.26
C THR A 12 -1.43 -17.35 -3.98
N ALA A 13 -0.96 -16.40 -4.79
CA ALA A 13 0.34 -15.77 -4.56
C ALA A 13 0.38 -14.99 -3.23
N LEU A 14 -0.67 -14.25 -2.90
CA LEU A 14 -0.72 -13.46 -1.67
C LEU A 14 -0.83 -14.33 -0.39
N ASN A 15 -1.19 -15.60 -0.49
CA ASN A 15 -1.11 -16.52 0.66
C ASN A 15 0.33 -16.87 1.08
N GLU A 16 1.31 -16.62 0.22
CA GLU A 16 2.73 -16.83 0.53
C GLU A 16 3.36 -15.64 1.26
N VAL A 17 2.67 -14.50 1.33
CA VAL A 17 3.16 -13.30 2.04
C VAL A 17 3.17 -13.57 3.54
N GLU A 18 4.33 -13.41 4.17
CA GLU A 18 4.48 -13.53 5.61
C GLU A 18 3.67 -12.47 6.35
N VAL A 19 3.06 -12.88 7.46
CA VAL A 19 2.28 -12.01 8.34
C VAL A 19 3.10 -11.63 9.57
N PHE A 20 2.58 -10.71 10.38
CA PHE A 20 3.21 -10.36 11.65
C PHE A 20 3.38 -11.57 12.56
N GLU A 21 4.59 -11.84 13.03
CA GLU A 21 4.84 -12.87 14.06
C GLU A 21 4.22 -12.47 15.41
N THR A 22 4.39 -11.19 15.78
CA THR A 22 3.90 -10.61 17.04
C THR A 22 3.15 -9.30 16.77
N PRO A 23 1.86 -9.36 16.38
CA PRO A 23 1.09 -8.15 16.05
C PRO A 23 0.98 -7.20 17.24
N LYS A 24 1.32 -5.94 17.05
CA LYS A 24 1.22 -4.89 18.07
C LYS A 24 -0.22 -4.36 18.15
N VAL A 25 -0.91 -4.76 19.19
CA VAL A 25 -2.33 -4.39 19.39
C VAL A 25 -2.55 -2.88 19.48
N LEU A 26 -1.56 -2.12 19.97
CA LEU A 26 -1.62 -0.66 20.07
C LEU A 26 -1.54 0.03 18.70
N LEU A 27 -0.93 -0.61 17.72
CA LEU A 27 -0.83 -0.14 16.33
C LEU A 27 -1.96 -0.72 15.47
N GLU A 28 -2.89 -1.46 16.06
CA GLU A 28 -3.98 -2.13 15.35
C GLU A 28 -3.49 -2.95 14.14
N GLN A 29 -2.37 -3.69 14.31
CA GLN A 29 -1.74 -4.49 13.27
C GLN A 29 -2.59 -5.73 12.95
N TYR A 30 -3.56 -5.56 12.09
CA TYR A 30 -4.36 -6.66 11.54
C TYR A 30 -3.97 -6.86 10.08
N PRO A 31 -3.32 -8.01 9.73
CA PRO A 31 -2.93 -8.25 8.35
C PRO A 31 -4.19 -8.30 7.46
N THR A 32 -4.13 -7.61 6.33
CA THR A 32 -5.17 -7.74 5.30
C THR A 32 -5.20 -9.18 4.79
N ARG A 33 -6.32 -9.85 4.92
CA ARG A 33 -6.44 -11.24 4.45
C ARG A 33 -6.16 -11.32 2.95
N PRO A 34 -5.41 -12.33 2.46
CA PRO A 34 -5.04 -12.49 1.06
C PRO A 34 -6.23 -12.40 0.09
N HIS A 35 -7.35 -13.03 0.45
CA HIS A 35 -8.59 -12.94 -0.33
C HIS A 35 -9.09 -11.50 -0.49
N ILE A 36 -9.11 -10.73 0.61
CA ILE A 36 -9.57 -9.33 0.59
C ILE A 36 -8.61 -8.47 -0.24
N ALA A 37 -7.31 -8.61 0.00
CA ALA A 37 -6.28 -7.92 -0.77
C ALA A 37 -6.41 -8.21 -2.27
N ALA A 38 -6.55 -9.49 -2.64
CA ALA A 38 -6.71 -9.90 -4.03
C ALA A 38 -7.98 -9.31 -4.65
N CYS A 39 -9.14 -9.37 -3.97
CA CYS A 39 -10.39 -8.81 -4.49
C CYS A 39 -10.28 -7.32 -4.75
N VAL A 40 -9.72 -6.57 -3.80
CA VAL A 40 -9.58 -5.11 -3.92
C VAL A 40 -8.64 -4.73 -5.04
N LEU A 41 -7.41 -5.26 -5.04
CA LEU A 41 -6.41 -4.93 -6.05
C LEU A 41 -6.86 -5.37 -7.46
N HIS A 42 -7.47 -6.54 -7.59
CA HIS A 42 -8.02 -7.00 -8.85
C HIS A 42 -9.15 -6.08 -9.35
N THR A 43 -10.01 -5.57 -8.45
CA THR A 43 -11.06 -4.61 -8.82
C THR A 43 -10.45 -3.27 -9.24
N ILE A 44 -9.45 -2.75 -8.51
CA ILE A 44 -8.74 -1.52 -8.88
C ILE A 44 -8.19 -1.65 -10.30
N GLU A 45 -7.54 -2.76 -10.60
CA GLU A 45 -6.94 -2.96 -11.92
C GLU A 45 -7.99 -3.17 -13.00
N THR A 46 -8.97 -4.07 -12.80
CA THR A 46 -9.91 -4.43 -13.86
C THR A 46 -10.97 -3.37 -14.14
N SER A 47 -11.40 -2.62 -13.12
CA SER A 47 -12.45 -1.60 -13.27
C SER A 47 -11.91 -0.22 -13.58
N TYR A 48 -10.68 0.08 -13.16
CA TYR A 48 -10.14 1.44 -13.23
C TYR A 48 -8.77 1.51 -13.94
N GLY A 49 -8.09 0.39 -14.22
CA GLY A 49 -6.73 0.38 -14.76
C GLY A 49 -5.75 1.12 -13.86
N GLY A 50 -5.93 0.95 -12.55
CA GLY A 50 -5.27 1.78 -11.55
C GLY A 50 -3.90 1.25 -11.09
N LEU A 51 -3.45 0.09 -11.58
CA LEU A 51 -2.20 -0.51 -11.10
C LEU A 51 -1.17 -0.73 -12.21
N ASP A 52 -1.57 -1.31 -13.35
CA ASP A 52 -0.63 -1.62 -14.44
C ASP A 52 0.07 -0.36 -14.97
N GLY A 53 1.40 -0.35 -14.88
CA GLY A 53 2.25 0.79 -15.26
C GLY A 53 2.18 2.00 -14.32
N ARG A 54 1.46 1.93 -13.20
CA ARG A 54 1.24 3.05 -12.26
C ARG A 54 2.28 3.10 -11.16
N ILE A 55 2.39 4.28 -10.55
CA ILE A 55 3.13 4.50 -9.29
C ILE A 55 2.11 4.46 -8.16
N VAL A 56 2.28 3.52 -7.25
CA VAL A 56 1.34 3.22 -6.18
C VAL A 56 1.95 3.56 -4.82
N ALA A 57 1.18 4.23 -3.96
CA ALA A 57 1.50 4.36 -2.54
C ALA A 57 0.67 3.35 -1.73
N ASP A 58 1.31 2.64 -0.80
CA ASP A 58 0.66 1.77 0.19
C ASP A 58 0.84 2.38 1.59
N LEU A 59 -0.22 3.00 2.12
CA LEU A 59 -0.17 3.72 3.39
C LEU A 59 -0.56 2.82 4.56
N GLY A 60 0.35 2.67 5.51
CA GLY A 60 0.24 1.66 6.56
C GLY A 60 0.43 0.28 5.94
N CYS A 61 1.54 0.08 5.22
CA CYS A 61 1.76 -1.11 4.40
C CYS A 61 1.88 -2.41 5.22
N GLY A 62 2.16 -2.30 6.52
CA GLY A 62 2.32 -3.46 7.39
C GLY A 62 3.37 -4.41 6.84
N THR A 63 2.99 -5.68 6.64
CA THR A 63 3.87 -6.70 6.07
C THR A 63 3.92 -6.68 4.53
N GLY A 64 3.35 -5.66 3.87
CA GLY A 64 3.49 -5.41 2.43
C GLY A 64 2.55 -6.20 1.52
N VAL A 65 1.48 -6.81 2.03
CA VAL A 65 0.57 -7.63 1.21
C VAL A 65 -0.06 -6.87 0.05
N LEU A 66 -0.45 -5.59 0.24
CA LEU A 66 -0.99 -4.76 -0.84
C LEU A 66 0.11 -4.33 -1.81
N ALA A 67 1.30 -4.00 -1.29
CA ALA A 67 2.45 -3.66 -2.11
C ALA A 67 2.86 -4.82 -3.04
N VAL A 68 2.99 -6.05 -2.50
CA VAL A 68 3.26 -7.27 -3.28
C VAL A 68 2.17 -7.46 -4.35
N GLY A 69 0.90 -7.38 -3.95
CA GLY A 69 -0.21 -7.56 -4.88
C GLY A 69 -0.27 -6.52 -6.00
N ALA A 70 0.02 -5.26 -5.70
CA ALA A 70 0.10 -4.19 -6.69
C ALA A 70 1.22 -4.47 -7.71
N ARG A 71 2.40 -4.91 -7.25
CA ARG A 71 3.51 -5.32 -8.13
C ARG A 71 3.14 -6.51 -9.00
N LEU A 72 2.50 -7.53 -8.44
CA LEU A 72 2.03 -8.70 -9.20
C LEU A 72 1.02 -8.32 -10.30
N LEU A 73 0.28 -7.23 -10.13
CA LEU A 73 -0.65 -6.70 -11.12
C LEU A 73 -0.02 -5.67 -12.07
N GLY A 74 1.31 -5.51 -12.04
CA GLY A 74 2.03 -4.71 -13.02
C GLY A 74 2.29 -3.26 -12.62
N ALA A 75 2.14 -2.89 -11.33
CA ALA A 75 2.51 -1.55 -10.89
C ALA A 75 3.99 -1.30 -11.21
N ARG A 76 4.28 -0.17 -11.85
CA ARG A 76 5.65 0.22 -12.24
C ARG A 76 6.52 0.49 -11.03
N ALA A 77 5.93 1.11 -10.01
CA ALA A 77 6.58 1.37 -8.75
C ALA A 77 5.58 1.26 -7.60
N VAL A 78 6.04 0.77 -6.46
CA VAL A 78 5.26 0.79 -5.21
C VAL A 78 6.13 1.37 -4.11
N VAL A 79 5.59 2.33 -3.36
CA VAL A 79 6.22 2.85 -2.15
C VAL A 79 5.31 2.54 -0.97
N GLY A 80 5.81 1.70 -0.06
CA GLY A 80 5.13 1.36 1.19
C GLY A 80 5.56 2.28 2.32
N PHE A 81 4.62 2.72 3.13
CA PHE A 81 4.85 3.58 4.28
C PHE A 81 4.30 2.93 5.53
N ASP A 82 5.11 2.81 6.58
CA ASP A 82 4.65 2.33 7.89
C ASP A 82 5.41 3.00 9.02
N ILE A 83 4.81 3.07 10.21
CA ILE A 83 5.42 3.63 11.42
C ILE A 83 6.25 2.59 12.17
N ASP A 84 6.01 1.29 11.93
CA ASP A 84 6.64 0.21 12.65
C ASP A 84 7.86 -0.34 11.88
N PRO A 85 9.08 -0.21 12.44
CA PRO A 85 10.28 -0.75 11.82
C PRO A 85 10.24 -2.28 11.62
N GLU A 86 9.61 -3.04 12.52
CA GLU A 86 9.49 -4.50 12.37
C GLU A 86 8.55 -4.86 11.20
N ALA A 87 7.49 -4.08 11.00
CA ALA A 87 6.62 -4.23 9.84
C ALA A 87 7.38 -3.95 8.53
N ILE A 88 8.19 -2.90 8.50
CA ILE A 88 9.04 -2.57 7.35
C ILE A 88 10.04 -3.68 7.04
N GLU A 89 10.66 -4.29 8.05
CA GLU A 89 11.59 -5.41 7.86
C GLU A 89 10.87 -6.63 7.26
N THR A 90 9.70 -7.00 7.78
CA THR A 90 8.88 -8.09 7.22
C THR A 90 8.42 -7.77 5.79
N ALA A 91 7.96 -6.54 5.53
CA ALA A 91 7.57 -6.12 4.20
C ALA A 91 8.73 -6.21 3.20
N LYS A 92 9.93 -5.84 3.63
CA LYS A 92 11.14 -5.96 2.82
C LYS A 92 11.44 -7.42 2.48
N SER A 93 11.40 -8.31 3.48
CA SER A 93 11.58 -9.76 3.25
C SER A 93 10.56 -10.28 2.24
N ASN A 94 9.29 -9.95 2.41
CA ASN A 94 8.25 -10.34 1.47
C ASN A 94 8.51 -9.84 0.04
N LEU A 95 8.90 -8.58 -0.13
CA LEU A 95 9.22 -8.03 -1.45
C LEU A 95 10.44 -8.72 -2.08
N ASP A 96 11.44 -9.07 -1.28
CA ASP A 96 12.64 -9.80 -1.72
C ASP A 96 12.26 -11.22 -2.16
N ASP A 97 11.43 -11.93 -1.42
CA ASP A 97 10.98 -13.29 -1.73
C ASP A 97 10.21 -13.36 -3.05
N PHE A 98 9.44 -12.31 -3.37
CA PHE A 98 8.79 -12.16 -4.66
C PHE A 98 9.71 -11.60 -5.76
N GLY A 99 10.97 -11.31 -5.46
CA GLY A 99 11.98 -10.84 -6.42
C GLY A 99 11.80 -9.38 -6.85
N PHE A 100 11.08 -8.56 -6.08
CA PHE A 100 10.80 -7.17 -6.44
C PHE A 100 11.85 -6.16 -6.00
N CYS A 101 12.84 -6.58 -5.21
CA CYS A 101 13.97 -5.74 -4.78
C CYS A 101 15.23 -5.90 -5.64
N ASN A 102 15.19 -6.71 -6.70
CA ASN A 102 16.33 -6.94 -7.58
C ASN A 102 16.47 -5.81 -8.60
N GLU A 103 17.71 -5.32 -8.81
CA GLU A 103 18.03 -4.26 -9.79
C GLU A 103 17.65 -4.62 -11.24
N ASP A 104 17.57 -5.90 -11.56
CA ASP A 104 17.22 -6.41 -12.89
C ASP A 104 15.69 -6.48 -13.11
N THR A 105 14.86 -6.20 -12.09
CA THR A 105 13.40 -6.27 -12.21
C THR A 105 12.85 -4.99 -12.82
N GLU A 106 12.00 -5.10 -13.82
CA GLU A 106 11.29 -3.95 -14.37
C GLU A 106 10.39 -3.32 -13.30
N GLY A 107 10.69 -2.09 -12.92
CA GLY A 107 10.02 -1.38 -11.83
C GLY A 107 10.74 -1.54 -10.48
N PHE A 108 10.27 -0.82 -9.45
CA PHE A 108 10.90 -0.84 -8.14
C PHE A 108 9.88 -0.88 -6.99
N CYS A 109 10.35 -1.35 -5.84
CA CYS A 109 9.65 -1.20 -4.57
C CYS A 109 10.55 -0.45 -3.59
N ASP A 110 9.96 0.46 -2.83
CA ASP A 110 10.64 1.17 -1.76
C ASP A 110 9.79 1.17 -0.50
N LEU A 111 10.43 1.27 0.66
CA LEU A 111 9.77 1.25 1.95
C LEU A 111 10.27 2.43 2.79
N VAL A 112 9.33 3.17 3.35
CA VAL A 112 9.60 4.39 4.11
C VAL A 112 9.07 4.23 5.53
N LEU A 113 9.96 4.30 6.51
CA LEU A 113 9.59 4.34 7.92
C LEU A 113 9.09 5.75 8.27
N CYS A 114 7.77 5.93 8.40
CA CYS A 114 7.20 7.22 8.77
C CYS A 114 5.79 7.09 9.36
N ASP A 115 5.38 8.09 10.12
CA ASP A 115 4.00 8.25 10.59
C ASP A 115 3.15 8.90 9.50
N VAL A 116 2.34 8.09 8.82
CA VAL A 116 1.47 8.55 7.74
C VAL A 116 0.40 9.54 8.19
N THR A 117 0.03 9.56 9.48
CA THR A 117 -0.99 10.50 9.98
C THR A 117 -0.49 11.94 9.95
N GLN A 118 0.81 12.14 10.13
CA GLN A 118 1.45 13.46 10.02
C GLN A 118 1.76 13.81 8.56
N THR A 119 1.79 12.82 7.69
CA THR A 119 2.24 12.95 6.30
C THR A 119 1.06 13.08 5.33
N TYR A 120 -0.14 12.60 5.72
CA TYR A 120 -1.31 12.50 4.85
C TYR A 120 -1.71 13.85 4.22
N THR A 121 -1.76 14.93 4.99
CA THR A 121 -2.12 16.26 4.50
C THR A 121 -1.11 16.82 3.51
N THR A 122 0.15 16.44 3.64
CA THR A 122 1.26 16.92 2.79
C THR A 122 1.43 16.10 1.52
N LEU A 123 1.10 14.81 1.55
CA LEU A 123 1.23 13.93 0.38
C LEU A 123 0.11 14.14 -0.64
N PHE A 124 -1.09 14.54 -0.19
CA PHE A 124 -2.29 14.48 -1.02
C PHE A 124 -3.04 15.82 -1.14
N ASP A 125 -2.77 16.79 -0.30
CA ASP A 125 -3.50 18.07 -0.29
C ASP A 125 -2.67 19.20 -0.89
N LYS A 126 -3.05 19.66 -2.09
CA LYS A 126 -2.40 20.80 -2.76
C LYS A 126 -2.77 22.16 -2.13
N GLU A 127 -3.77 22.21 -1.25
CA GLU A 127 -4.34 23.45 -0.72
C GLU A 127 -4.06 23.65 0.79
N CYS A 128 -3.36 22.75 1.46
CA CYS A 128 -3.12 22.87 2.89
C CYS A 128 -1.98 23.84 3.21
N GLU A 129 -2.31 25.11 3.40
CA GLU A 129 -1.39 26.16 3.89
C GLU A 129 -1.11 26.10 5.40
N ILE A 130 -1.44 25.02 6.09
CA ILE A 130 -1.30 24.94 7.55
C ILE A 130 0.10 24.40 7.90
N GLY A 131 0.98 25.34 8.27
CA GLY A 131 2.16 25.11 9.12
C GLY A 131 3.27 24.29 8.48
N ARG A 132 4.24 24.99 7.95
CA ARG A 132 5.54 24.51 7.49
C ARG A 132 6.13 23.47 8.44
N THR A 133 6.01 22.21 8.07
CA THR A 133 7.02 21.20 8.37
C THR A 133 7.65 20.80 7.05
N GLU A 134 8.96 20.87 7.01
CA GLU A 134 9.76 20.82 5.79
C GLU A 134 9.51 19.55 5.00
N ASP A 135 9.26 19.71 3.69
CA ASP A 135 9.69 18.86 2.59
C ASP A 135 8.83 17.66 2.13
N TYR A 136 7.62 17.46 2.61
CA TYR A 136 6.74 16.39 2.04
C TYR A 136 6.01 16.81 0.75
N SER A 137 6.08 18.07 0.35
CA SER A 137 5.56 18.57 -0.95
C SER A 137 6.19 17.84 -2.15
N ARG A 138 7.32 17.17 -1.95
CA ARG A 138 8.02 16.38 -2.98
C ARG A 138 7.20 15.22 -3.50
N PHE A 139 6.28 14.68 -2.72
CA PHE A 139 5.44 13.54 -3.12
C PHE A 139 4.10 13.95 -3.73
N SER A 140 3.76 15.25 -3.70
CA SER A 140 2.51 15.73 -4.29
C SER A 140 2.48 15.47 -5.79
N GLY A 141 1.51 14.66 -6.23
CA GLY A 141 1.32 14.30 -7.64
C GLY A 141 2.31 13.26 -8.18
N VAL A 142 3.11 12.60 -7.31
CA VAL A 142 4.01 11.51 -7.69
C VAL A 142 3.22 10.22 -7.89
N PHE A 143 2.27 9.93 -7.02
CA PHE A 143 1.50 8.70 -7.03
C PHE A 143 0.27 8.80 -7.94
N ASP A 144 0.06 7.76 -8.73
CA ASP A 144 -1.14 7.61 -9.57
C ASP A 144 -2.28 6.97 -8.78
N THR A 145 -1.95 6.07 -7.85
CA THR A 145 -2.91 5.32 -7.04
C THR A 145 -2.42 5.23 -5.60
N VAL A 146 -3.35 5.34 -4.66
CA VAL A 146 -3.09 5.14 -3.24
C VAL A 146 -3.97 4.01 -2.75
N VAL A 147 -3.36 3.04 -2.08
CA VAL A 147 -4.04 1.96 -1.37
C VAL A 147 -3.72 2.08 0.11
N MET A 148 -4.67 1.68 0.97
CA MET A 148 -4.46 1.69 2.41
C MET A 148 -5.45 0.76 3.11
N ASN A 149 -4.99 0.13 4.18
CA ASN A 149 -5.83 -0.54 5.18
C ASN A 149 -5.53 0.07 6.55
N PRO A 150 -6.09 1.25 6.86
CA PRO A 150 -5.70 2.02 8.04
C PRO A 150 -6.21 1.39 9.34
N PRO A 151 -5.56 1.67 10.48
CA PRO A 151 -6.09 1.34 11.79
C PRO A 151 -7.42 2.05 12.03
N PHE A 152 -8.44 1.33 12.48
CA PHE A 152 -9.81 1.86 12.60
C PHE A 152 -10.09 2.59 13.92
N GLY A 153 -9.11 2.69 14.81
CA GLY A 153 -9.28 3.36 16.10
C GLY A 153 -10.33 2.69 17.00
N THR A 154 -10.56 1.38 16.84
CA THR A 154 -11.65 0.65 17.50
C THR A 154 -11.55 0.66 19.03
N LYS A 155 -10.38 0.98 19.59
CA LYS A 155 -10.17 1.12 21.03
C LYS A 155 -10.63 2.46 21.60
N HIS A 156 -10.77 3.50 20.76
CA HIS A 156 -11.20 4.83 21.20
C HIS A 156 -12.54 5.29 20.62
N ASN A 157 -13.00 4.69 19.52
CA ASN A 157 -14.28 5.01 18.89
C ASN A 157 -15.29 3.89 19.14
N ARG A 158 -16.28 4.16 19.98
CA ARG A 158 -17.39 3.27 20.23
C ARG A 158 -18.17 3.04 18.92
N GLY A 159 -17.96 1.90 18.30
CA GLY A 159 -19.04 1.21 17.58
C GLY A 159 -19.25 1.52 16.10
N LEU A 160 -18.24 1.90 15.32
CA LEU A 160 -18.38 1.83 13.86
C LEU A 160 -17.20 1.04 13.28
N GLY A 161 -17.32 -0.27 13.35
CA GLY A 161 -16.47 -1.20 12.61
C GLY A 161 -16.82 -1.18 11.12
N LEU A 162 -16.48 -0.10 10.43
CA LEU A 162 -16.59 -0.04 8.99
C LEU A 162 -15.19 -0.37 8.43
N PHE A 163 -15.03 -1.57 7.89
CA PHE A 163 -13.87 -1.95 7.09
C PHE A 163 -13.88 -1.13 5.79
N LEU A 164 -13.25 0.03 5.81
CA LEU A 164 -13.06 0.85 4.63
C LEU A 164 -11.61 0.66 4.17
N LEU A 165 -11.43 -0.25 3.21
CA LEU A 165 -10.24 -0.24 2.40
C LEU A 165 -10.38 0.95 1.43
N PHE A 166 -9.55 1.98 1.63
CA PHE A 166 -9.57 3.14 0.75
C PHE A 166 -8.64 2.90 -0.44
N CYS A 167 -9.18 3.11 -1.63
CA CYS A 167 -8.39 3.31 -2.83
C CYS A 167 -8.76 4.66 -3.41
N THR A 168 -7.78 5.52 -3.61
CA THR A 168 -7.94 6.78 -4.33
C THR A 168 -7.09 6.70 -5.59
N ILE A 169 -7.73 6.85 -6.74
CA ILE A 169 -7.03 7.01 -8.01
C ILE A 169 -6.86 8.50 -8.22
N ILE A 170 -5.62 8.97 -8.15
CA ILE A 170 -5.28 10.36 -8.36
C ILE A 170 -5.03 10.53 -9.86
N GLY A 171 -6.08 10.87 -10.61
CA GLY A 171 -5.93 11.18 -12.03
C GLY A 171 -4.99 12.36 -12.19
N LYS A 172 -3.91 12.21 -12.98
CA LYS A 172 -3.20 13.36 -13.51
C LYS A 172 -4.17 14.08 -14.44
N ASN A 173 -4.63 15.26 -14.06
CA ASN A 173 -5.29 16.15 -15.01
C ASN A 173 -4.29 16.43 -16.14
N SER A 174 -4.56 15.86 -17.29
CA SER A 174 -3.89 16.14 -18.57
C SER A 174 -4.20 17.55 -19.04
#